data_5398d22118dcbbc59365f0223178483c
#
_entry.id   5398d22118dcbbc59365f0223178483c
#
_cell.length_a   1.000
_cell.length_b   1.000
_cell.length_c   1.000
_cell.angle_alpha   90.00
_cell.angle_beta   90.00
_cell.angle_gamma   90.00
#
_symmetry.space_group_name_H-M   'P 1'
#
loop_
_entity.id
_entity.type
_entity.pdbx_description
1 polymer ?
#
loop_
_entity_poly.entity_id
_entity_poly.type
_entity_poly.pdbx_seq_one_letter_code
_entity_poly.pdbx_strand_id
1 'polypeptide(L)'
;MIAEIVAIGTELLMGQIADSDAQMLSRELQSLGIAVYHHQVVGDNPQRMREALALALSRSDLVITTGGLGPTQDDLSKEIAAELLGLPMEFDPESWDAIGRYFEKIGRVCPMNNRKQAMFAKGCTILPNACGTAPGCMIEKDGKIVVQLPGPPHEMADMFGRQVYGRLAQRTGGCIASRFIRIYGMGESQVAQECAQWIENGEGVTVAPYCSLGECQLRVTARGRDEAEALRQVEPVVDAICGVLGDCVYDVTETSEGSMQEAAGHALVARRLTVSTAESCTGGMVAASLVDYPGISECLYEAHVTYANEAKVKYCGVKPETLAAYGAVSEQTAAEMAGGL
;
A
#
# COMPACT_ATOMS: atom_id res chain seq x y z
N MET A 1 4.37 -21.59 -0.84
CA MET A 1 4.32 -21.04 -2.22
C MET A 1 5.24 -19.82 -2.27
N ILE A 2 6.10 -19.75 -3.24
CA ILE A 2 7.00 -18.62 -3.50
C ILE A 2 6.49 -17.88 -4.73
N ALA A 3 6.35 -16.56 -4.62
CA ALA A 3 5.92 -15.70 -5.72
C ALA A 3 7.03 -14.77 -6.17
N GLU A 4 6.97 -14.37 -7.42
CA GLU A 4 7.76 -13.30 -8.01
C GLU A 4 6.87 -12.35 -8.81
N ILE A 5 7.11 -11.05 -8.69
CA ILE A 5 6.37 -10.01 -9.40
C ILE A 5 7.26 -9.45 -10.50
N VAL A 6 6.72 -9.37 -11.72
CA VAL A 6 7.41 -8.84 -12.91
C VAL A 6 6.58 -7.68 -13.44
N ALA A 7 7.01 -6.46 -13.17
CA ALA A 7 6.40 -5.25 -13.69
C ALA A 7 6.94 -4.93 -15.09
N ILE A 8 6.05 -4.72 -16.04
CA ILE A 8 6.36 -4.48 -17.45
C ILE A 8 5.94 -3.08 -17.83
N GLY A 9 6.91 -2.25 -18.15
CA GLY A 9 6.69 -0.86 -18.55
C GLY A 9 8.00 -0.09 -18.61
N THR A 10 8.25 0.55 -19.74
CA THR A 10 9.45 1.38 -19.94
C THR A 10 9.44 2.62 -19.06
N GLU A 11 8.26 3.18 -18.74
CA GLU A 11 8.07 4.32 -17.84
C GLU A 11 8.54 4.05 -16.41
N LEU A 12 8.41 2.79 -15.94
CA LEU A 12 8.93 2.36 -14.64
C LEU A 12 10.47 2.42 -14.62
N LEU A 13 11.12 1.90 -15.67
CA LEU A 13 12.58 1.94 -15.80
C LEU A 13 13.13 3.37 -15.93
N MET A 14 12.36 4.27 -16.55
CA MET A 14 12.71 5.68 -16.67
C MET A 14 12.47 6.49 -15.39
N GLY A 15 11.87 5.89 -14.36
CA GLY A 15 11.55 6.56 -13.11
C GLY A 15 10.46 7.64 -13.26
N GLN A 16 9.63 7.55 -14.29
CA GLN A 16 8.52 8.49 -14.51
C GLN A 16 7.36 8.24 -13.56
N ILE A 17 7.18 6.99 -13.16
CA ILE A 17 6.19 6.56 -12.17
C ILE A 17 6.81 5.58 -11.17
N ALA A 18 6.23 5.51 -9.97
CA ALA A 18 6.58 4.50 -8.99
C ALA A 18 5.85 3.17 -9.28
N ASP A 19 6.49 2.04 -8.98
CA ASP A 19 5.86 0.70 -9.05
C ASP A 19 4.93 0.47 -7.84
N SER A 20 3.75 1.09 -7.87
CA SER A 20 2.72 0.92 -6.85
C SER A 20 2.04 -0.46 -6.93
N ASP A 21 2.04 -1.07 -8.11
CA ASP A 21 1.44 -2.38 -8.35
C ASP A 21 2.21 -3.48 -7.60
N ALA A 22 3.54 -3.49 -7.70
CA ALA A 22 4.36 -4.44 -6.95
C ALA A 22 4.24 -4.24 -5.44
N GLN A 23 4.11 -3.01 -4.98
CA GLN A 23 3.87 -2.72 -3.57
C GLN A 23 2.54 -3.31 -3.08
N MET A 24 1.44 -3.05 -3.80
CA MET A 24 0.11 -3.56 -3.46
C MET A 24 0.09 -5.09 -3.51
N LEU A 25 0.56 -5.70 -4.60
CA LEU A 25 0.61 -7.16 -4.74
C LEU A 25 1.43 -7.83 -3.64
N SER A 26 2.56 -7.24 -3.23
CA SER A 26 3.37 -7.78 -2.13
C SER A 26 2.61 -7.81 -0.81
N ARG A 27 1.82 -6.77 -0.51
CA ARG A 27 0.96 -6.72 0.69
C ARG A 27 -0.11 -7.81 0.65
N GLU A 28 -0.80 -7.94 -0.49
CA GLU A 28 -1.85 -8.93 -0.67
C GLU A 28 -1.32 -10.36 -0.64
N LEU A 29 -0.20 -10.64 -1.31
CA LEU A 29 0.44 -11.95 -1.28
C LEU A 29 0.92 -12.32 0.12
N GLN A 30 1.44 -11.35 0.86
CA GLN A 30 1.84 -11.55 2.24
C GLN A 30 0.65 -11.91 3.13
N SER A 31 -0.51 -11.25 2.97
CA SER A 31 -1.74 -11.58 3.71
C SER A 31 -2.19 -13.03 3.47
N LEU A 32 -1.88 -13.57 2.29
CA LEU A 32 -2.13 -14.96 1.92
C LEU A 32 -1.03 -15.96 2.38
N GLY A 33 0.01 -15.49 3.03
CA GLY A 33 1.15 -16.34 3.41
C GLY A 33 2.03 -16.78 2.24
N ILE A 34 1.98 -16.04 1.13
CA ILE A 34 2.81 -16.29 -0.05
C ILE A 34 4.06 -15.42 0.06
N ALA A 35 5.22 -16.06 0.09
CA ALA A 35 6.50 -15.36 0.20
C ALA A 35 6.89 -14.73 -1.16
N VAL A 36 7.23 -13.45 -1.17
CA VAL A 36 7.78 -12.75 -2.33
C VAL A 36 9.26 -12.47 -2.06
N TYR A 37 10.14 -13.07 -2.85
CA TYR A 37 11.59 -12.87 -2.68
C TYR A 37 12.20 -12.00 -3.75
N HIS A 38 11.53 -11.83 -4.89
CA HIS A 38 12.06 -11.09 -6.02
C HIS A 38 10.98 -10.22 -6.66
N HIS A 39 11.38 -9.00 -7.01
CA HIS A 39 10.69 -8.13 -7.95
C HIS A 39 11.59 -7.87 -9.14
N GLN A 40 11.04 -7.88 -10.34
CA GLN A 40 11.72 -7.47 -11.55
C GLN A 40 10.93 -6.36 -12.22
N VAL A 41 11.62 -5.37 -12.76
CA VAL A 41 11.05 -4.36 -13.66
C VAL A 41 11.72 -4.55 -15.02
N VAL A 42 10.92 -4.69 -16.06
CA VAL A 42 11.39 -4.87 -17.43
C VAL A 42 10.68 -3.92 -18.38
N GLY A 43 11.41 -3.31 -19.31
CA GLY A 43 10.80 -2.47 -20.35
C GLY A 43 10.15 -3.31 -21.45
N ASP A 44 9.40 -2.64 -22.32
CA ASP A 44 8.60 -3.21 -23.42
C ASP A 44 9.50 -3.77 -24.56
N ASN A 45 10.33 -4.73 -24.23
CA ASN A 45 11.23 -5.41 -25.13
C ASN A 45 11.02 -6.93 -25.04
N PRO A 46 10.64 -7.59 -26.14
CA PRO A 46 10.27 -9.02 -26.15
C PRO A 46 11.36 -9.94 -25.60
N GLN A 47 12.62 -9.68 -25.92
CA GLN A 47 13.73 -10.53 -25.48
C GLN A 47 13.98 -10.40 -23.99
N ARG A 48 14.02 -9.17 -23.45
CA ARG A 48 14.21 -8.92 -22.03
C ARG A 48 13.05 -9.46 -21.20
N MET A 49 11.82 -9.29 -21.70
CA MET A 49 10.62 -9.81 -21.07
C MET A 49 10.65 -11.36 -21.00
N ARG A 50 11.06 -12.02 -22.08
CA ARG A 50 11.25 -13.48 -22.10
C ARG A 50 12.29 -13.93 -21.08
N GLU A 51 13.43 -13.27 -21.00
CA GLU A 51 14.49 -13.59 -20.03
C GLU A 51 14.01 -13.41 -18.59
N ALA A 52 13.34 -12.31 -18.30
CA ALA A 52 12.78 -12.02 -16.98
C ALA A 52 11.73 -13.05 -16.55
N LEU A 53 10.77 -13.38 -17.42
CA LEU A 53 9.74 -14.37 -17.16
C LEU A 53 10.31 -15.79 -17.05
N ALA A 54 11.25 -16.17 -17.89
CA ALA A 54 11.91 -17.47 -17.80
C ALA A 54 12.66 -17.62 -16.46
N LEU A 55 13.37 -16.58 -16.02
CA LEU A 55 14.05 -16.57 -14.73
C LEU A 55 13.04 -16.67 -13.57
N ALA A 56 11.97 -15.89 -13.60
CA ALA A 56 10.93 -15.93 -12.57
C ALA A 56 10.28 -17.32 -12.47
N LEU A 57 9.92 -17.93 -13.60
CA LEU A 57 9.36 -19.29 -13.68
C LEU A 57 10.32 -20.36 -13.17
N SER A 58 11.65 -20.16 -13.32
CA SER A 58 12.63 -21.14 -12.87
C SER A 58 12.72 -21.28 -11.35
N ARG A 59 12.40 -20.21 -10.60
CA ARG A 59 12.64 -20.12 -9.16
C ARG A 59 11.41 -19.84 -8.30
N SER A 60 10.24 -19.60 -8.93
CA SER A 60 9.00 -19.27 -8.22
C SER A 60 7.87 -20.21 -8.62
N ASP A 61 6.92 -20.46 -7.71
CA ASP A 61 5.72 -21.27 -7.95
C ASP A 61 4.63 -20.41 -8.63
N LEU A 62 4.60 -19.14 -8.28
CA LEU A 62 3.66 -18.13 -8.76
C LEU A 62 4.45 -16.96 -9.37
N VAL A 63 4.15 -16.61 -10.61
CA VAL A 63 4.65 -15.39 -11.26
C VAL A 63 3.46 -14.48 -11.54
N ILE A 64 3.52 -13.25 -11.06
CA ILE A 64 2.50 -12.24 -11.36
C ILE A 64 3.15 -11.17 -12.25
N THR A 65 2.56 -10.92 -13.42
CA THR A 65 2.98 -9.80 -14.25
C THR A 65 1.97 -8.67 -14.19
N THR A 66 2.45 -7.43 -14.21
CA THR A 66 1.65 -6.23 -14.40
C THR A 66 2.10 -5.51 -15.65
N GLY A 67 1.17 -5.07 -16.49
CA GLY A 67 1.47 -4.41 -17.77
C GLY A 67 1.64 -5.35 -18.96
N GLY A 68 1.87 -4.75 -20.15
CA GLY A 68 2.06 -5.46 -21.43
C GLY A 68 0.82 -6.20 -21.95
N LEU A 69 -0.40 -5.81 -21.52
CA LEU A 69 -1.69 -6.36 -21.97
C LEU A 69 -2.43 -5.44 -22.96
N GLY A 70 -1.84 -4.33 -23.34
CA GLY A 70 -2.43 -3.34 -24.23
C GLY A 70 -2.56 -3.85 -25.67
N PRO A 71 -3.08 -2.98 -26.57
CA PRO A 71 -3.31 -3.34 -27.98
C PRO A 71 -2.13 -3.06 -28.89
N THR A 72 -0.99 -2.59 -28.36
CA THR A 72 0.17 -2.20 -29.17
C THR A 72 1.05 -3.40 -29.52
N GLN A 73 2.03 -3.22 -30.42
CA GLN A 73 2.86 -4.33 -30.88
C GLN A 73 3.87 -4.82 -29.84
N ASP A 74 4.21 -3.98 -28.90
CA ASP A 74 5.13 -4.21 -27.78
C ASP A 74 4.44 -4.82 -26.56
N ASP A 75 3.11 -4.82 -26.48
CA ASP A 75 2.33 -5.53 -25.48
C ASP A 75 2.33 -7.05 -25.73
N LEU A 76 3.33 -7.76 -25.25
CA LEU A 76 3.56 -9.18 -25.57
C LEU A 76 3.55 -10.10 -24.32
N SER A 77 3.07 -9.63 -23.18
CA SER A 77 3.10 -10.41 -21.93
C SER A 77 2.41 -11.77 -22.06
N LYS A 78 1.22 -11.80 -22.68
CA LYS A 78 0.43 -13.04 -22.85
C LYS A 78 1.10 -14.03 -23.79
N GLU A 79 1.60 -13.54 -24.92
CA GLU A 79 2.27 -14.35 -25.92
C GLU A 79 3.56 -14.99 -25.39
N ILE A 80 4.38 -14.20 -24.68
CA ILE A 80 5.64 -14.67 -24.11
C ILE A 80 5.40 -15.70 -23.00
N ALA A 81 4.44 -15.46 -22.11
CA ALA A 81 4.11 -16.42 -21.06
C ALA A 81 3.57 -17.75 -21.67
N ALA A 82 2.70 -17.67 -22.68
CA ALA A 82 2.20 -18.83 -23.37
C ALA A 82 3.32 -19.61 -24.07
N GLU A 83 4.24 -18.91 -24.74
CA GLU A 83 5.41 -19.52 -25.41
C GLU A 83 6.30 -20.26 -24.41
N LEU A 84 6.67 -19.61 -23.28
CA LEU A 84 7.52 -20.21 -22.25
C LEU A 84 6.88 -21.45 -21.60
N LEU A 85 5.56 -21.47 -21.53
CA LEU A 85 4.82 -22.61 -21.03
C LEU A 85 4.45 -23.62 -22.13
N GLY A 86 4.82 -23.38 -23.37
CA GLY A 86 4.53 -24.28 -24.51
C GLY A 86 3.03 -24.41 -24.78
N LEU A 87 2.26 -23.32 -24.66
CA LEU A 87 0.82 -23.27 -24.89
C LEU A 87 0.51 -22.47 -26.17
N PRO A 88 -0.39 -22.95 -27.03
CA PRO A 88 -0.85 -22.16 -28.16
C PRO A 88 -1.77 -21.02 -27.68
N MET A 89 -1.79 -19.92 -28.44
CA MET A 89 -2.73 -18.83 -28.25
C MET A 89 -4.07 -19.13 -28.95
N GLU A 90 -5.16 -18.87 -28.27
CA GLU A 90 -6.53 -19.04 -28.78
C GLU A 90 -7.29 -17.70 -28.66
N PHE A 91 -8.15 -17.43 -29.63
CA PHE A 91 -9.01 -16.25 -29.64
C PHE A 91 -10.28 -16.49 -28.80
N ASP A 92 -10.61 -15.55 -27.91
CA ASP A 92 -11.81 -15.60 -27.10
C ASP A 92 -12.87 -14.58 -27.60
N PRO A 93 -13.97 -15.06 -28.21
CA PRO A 93 -15.01 -14.18 -28.72
C PRO A 93 -15.71 -13.36 -27.63
N GLU A 94 -15.89 -13.92 -26.42
CA GLU A 94 -16.59 -13.24 -25.32
C GLU A 94 -15.80 -12.02 -24.83
N SER A 95 -14.47 -12.14 -24.70
CA SER A 95 -13.59 -11.03 -24.39
C SER A 95 -13.60 -9.98 -25.49
N TRP A 96 -13.62 -10.38 -26.76
CA TRP A 96 -13.70 -9.44 -27.86
C TRP A 96 -15.02 -8.63 -27.83
N ASP A 97 -16.13 -9.30 -27.61
CA ASP A 97 -17.43 -8.65 -27.46
C ASP A 97 -17.46 -7.72 -26.24
N ALA A 98 -16.82 -8.11 -25.12
CA ALA A 98 -16.72 -7.26 -23.92
C ALA A 98 -15.91 -5.98 -24.20
N ILE A 99 -14.79 -6.09 -24.94
CA ILE A 99 -14.00 -4.94 -25.39
C ILE A 99 -14.86 -4.03 -26.28
N GLY A 100 -15.61 -4.60 -27.23
CA GLY A 100 -16.52 -3.86 -28.09
C GLY A 100 -17.54 -3.05 -27.28
N ARG A 101 -18.21 -3.69 -26.34
CA ARG A 101 -19.18 -3.02 -25.42
C ARG A 101 -18.56 -1.90 -24.60
N TYR A 102 -17.30 -2.05 -24.17
CA TYR A 102 -16.61 -0.98 -23.46
C TYR A 102 -16.43 0.25 -24.35
N PHE A 103 -15.98 0.07 -25.60
CA PHE A 103 -15.83 1.18 -26.56
C PHE A 103 -17.17 1.84 -26.90
N GLU A 104 -18.24 1.06 -27.07
CA GLU A 104 -19.60 1.58 -27.26
C GLU A 104 -20.05 2.46 -26.09
N LYS A 105 -19.83 2.00 -24.86
CA LYS A 105 -20.18 2.75 -23.63
C LYS A 105 -19.51 4.11 -23.55
N ILE A 106 -18.27 4.23 -24.05
CA ILE A 106 -17.55 5.52 -24.09
C ILE A 106 -17.74 6.30 -25.38
N GLY A 107 -18.67 5.85 -26.27
CA GLY A 107 -19.01 6.51 -27.52
C GLY A 107 -17.89 6.48 -28.59
N ARG A 108 -17.04 5.45 -28.59
CA ARG A 108 -15.92 5.29 -29.52
C ARG A 108 -16.04 3.99 -30.31
N VAL A 109 -15.45 3.98 -31.51
CA VAL A 109 -15.33 2.76 -32.30
C VAL A 109 -14.12 1.96 -31.80
N CYS A 110 -14.31 0.65 -31.59
CA CYS A 110 -13.23 -0.24 -31.18
C CYS A 110 -12.23 -0.45 -32.32
N PRO A 111 -10.97 -0.02 -32.19
CA PRO A 111 -9.95 -0.28 -33.21
C PRO A 111 -9.61 -1.76 -33.27
N MET A 112 -9.33 -2.27 -34.50
CA MET A 112 -9.06 -3.70 -34.72
C MET A 112 -7.81 -4.23 -34.03
N ASN A 113 -6.83 -3.39 -33.70
CA ASN A 113 -5.64 -3.80 -32.94
C ASN A 113 -6.00 -4.27 -31.51
N ASN A 114 -7.13 -3.84 -30.93
CA ASN A 114 -7.62 -4.35 -29.65
C ASN A 114 -8.01 -5.84 -29.71
N ARG A 115 -8.16 -6.43 -30.90
CA ARG A 115 -8.43 -7.86 -31.05
C ARG A 115 -7.32 -8.72 -30.42
N LYS A 116 -6.09 -8.21 -30.39
CA LYS A 116 -4.96 -8.84 -29.70
C LYS A 116 -5.23 -9.07 -28.21
N GLN A 117 -5.95 -8.15 -27.57
CA GLN A 117 -6.31 -8.27 -26.14
C GLN A 117 -7.24 -9.46 -25.85
N ALA A 118 -7.97 -9.96 -26.85
CA ALA A 118 -8.81 -11.14 -26.76
C ALA A 118 -8.09 -12.46 -27.14
N MET A 119 -6.75 -12.45 -27.21
CA MET A 119 -5.94 -13.65 -27.40
C MET A 119 -5.41 -14.14 -26.06
N PHE A 120 -5.53 -15.45 -25.79
CA PHE A 120 -5.11 -16.05 -24.51
C PHE A 120 -4.42 -17.40 -24.73
N ALA A 121 -3.59 -17.78 -23.76
CA ALA A 121 -3.03 -19.12 -23.73
C ALA A 121 -4.14 -20.16 -23.57
N LYS A 122 -4.08 -21.23 -24.34
CA LYS A 122 -5.06 -22.31 -24.31
C LYS A 122 -5.25 -22.88 -22.90
N GLY A 123 -6.49 -22.93 -22.45
CA GLY A 123 -6.88 -23.49 -21.16
C GLY A 123 -6.61 -22.60 -19.94
N CYS A 124 -6.20 -21.35 -20.13
CA CYS A 124 -6.11 -20.40 -19.03
C CYS A 124 -7.48 -19.99 -18.48
N THR A 125 -7.51 -19.48 -17.26
CA THR A 125 -8.66 -18.78 -16.73
C THR A 125 -8.57 -17.31 -17.16
N ILE A 126 -9.53 -16.84 -17.94
CA ILE A 126 -9.62 -15.43 -18.33
C ILE A 126 -10.11 -14.61 -17.14
N LEU A 127 -9.50 -13.43 -16.93
CA LEU A 127 -9.84 -12.47 -15.88
C LEU A 127 -10.44 -11.22 -16.54
N PRO A 128 -11.78 -11.10 -16.64
CA PRO A 128 -12.42 -9.94 -17.24
C PRO A 128 -12.02 -8.64 -16.56
N ASN A 129 -11.86 -7.58 -17.36
CA ASN A 129 -11.55 -6.24 -16.86
C ASN A 129 -12.82 -5.39 -16.76
N ALA A 130 -13.25 -5.09 -15.54
CA ALA A 130 -14.43 -4.25 -15.29
C ALA A 130 -14.13 -2.74 -15.44
N CYS A 131 -12.87 -2.34 -15.35
CA CYS A 131 -12.44 -0.95 -15.30
C CYS A 131 -11.79 -0.46 -16.61
N GLY A 132 -11.42 -1.38 -17.51
CA GLY A 132 -10.68 -1.08 -18.74
C GLY A 132 -10.96 -2.05 -19.88
N THR A 133 -10.09 -2.04 -20.91
CA THR A 133 -10.25 -2.88 -22.11
C THR A 133 -9.44 -4.16 -22.08
N ALA A 134 -8.38 -4.23 -21.28
CA ALA A 134 -7.41 -5.32 -21.32
C ALA A 134 -7.75 -6.41 -20.28
N PRO A 135 -8.38 -7.53 -20.65
CA PRO A 135 -8.58 -8.64 -19.74
C PRO A 135 -7.24 -9.34 -19.44
N GLY A 136 -7.07 -9.71 -18.16
CA GLY A 136 -5.96 -10.53 -17.72
C GLY A 136 -6.20 -12.02 -17.91
N CYS A 137 -5.27 -12.84 -17.45
CA CYS A 137 -5.47 -14.29 -17.38
C CYS A 137 -4.63 -14.93 -16.27
N MET A 138 -5.05 -16.12 -15.86
CA MET A 138 -4.32 -17.00 -14.96
C MET A 138 -4.06 -18.32 -15.68
N ILE A 139 -2.79 -18.66 -15.87
CA ILE A 139 -2.32 -19.88 -16.52
C ILE A 139 -1.80 -20.81 -15.44
N GLU A 140 -2.21 -22.08 -15.49
CA GLU A 140 -1.75 -23.12 -14.58
C GLU A 140 -1.17 -24.27 -15.39
N LYS A 141 0.12 -24.54 -15.23
CA LYS A 141 0.79 -25.63 -15.93
C LYS A 141 2.00 -26.13 -15.15
N ASP A 142 2.17 -27.43 -15.11
CA ASP A 142 3.33 -28.14 -14.53
C ASP A 142 3.69 -27.66 -13.11
N GLY A 143 2.67 -27.35 -12.27
CA GLY A 143 2.84 -26.87 -10.92
C GLY A 143 3.19 -25.37 -10.82
N LYS A 144 3.28 -24.66 -11.93
CA LYS A 144 3.48 -23.22 -12.01
C LYS A 144 2.17 -22.48 -12.23
N ILE A 145 2.07 -21.31 -11.66
CA ILE A 145 0.94 -20.39 -11.83
C ILE A 145 1.49 -19.08 -12.39
N VAL A 146 0.94 -18.60 -13.50
CA VAL A 146 1.24 -17.28 -14.06
C VAL A 146 -0.05 -16.47 -14.06
N VAL A 147 -0.06 -15.33 -13.37
CA VAL A 147 -1.16 -14.38 -13.36
C VAL A 147 -0.72 -13.14 -14.10
N GLN A 148 -1.51 -12.72 -15.10
CA GLN A 148 -1.21 -11.55 -15.93
C GLN A 148 -2.28 -10.49 -15.72
N LEU A 149 -1.86 -9.33 -15.20
CA LEU A 149 -2.71 -8.22 -14.80
C LEU A 149 -2.42 -6.97 -15.62
N PRO A 150 -3.39 -6.06 -15.80
CA PRO A 150 -3.16 -4.78 -16.47
C PRO A 150 -2.17 -3.91 -15.68
N GLY A 151 -1.58 -2.91 -16.37
CA GLY A 151 -0.63 -1.98 -15.77
C GLY A 151 -1.27 -0.82 -14.97
N PRO A 152 -2.44 -0.26 -15.36
CA PRO A 152 -3.04 0.81 -14.56
C PRO A 152 -3.43 0.32 -13.16
N PRO A 153 -2.97 0.98 -12.07
CA PRO A 153 -3.11 0.46 -10.69
C PRO A 153 -4.54 0.13 -10.28
N HIS A 154 -5.52 0.98 -10.65
CA HIS A 154 -6.92 0.74 -10.30
C HIS A 154 -7.53 -0.49 -11.01
N GLU A 155 -7.12 -0.77 -12.27
CA GLU A 155 -7.55 -1.95 -13.02
C GLU A 155 -6.93 -3.22 -12.42
N MET A 156 -5.63 -3.16 -12.13
CA MET A 156 -4.87 -4.24 -11.52
C MET A 156 -5.44 -4.62 -10.15
N ALA A 157 -5.67 -3.64 -9.28
CA ALA A 157 -6.19 -3.85 -7.94
C ALA A 157 -7.61 -4.47 -7.94
N ASP A 158 -8.52 -3.95 -8.79
CA ASP A 158 -9.88 -4.50 -8.95
C ASP A 158 -9.85 -5.94 -9.44
N MET A 159 -9.03 -6.22 -10.47
CA MET A 159 -8.93 -7.55 -11.06
C MET A 159 -8.29 -8.55 -10.08
N PHE A 160 -7.21 -8.18 -9.40
CA PHE A 160 -6.57 -9.02 -8.40
C PHE A 160 -7.52 -9.33 -7.24
N GLY A 161 -8.12 -8.31 -6.63
CA GLY A 161 -8.97 -8.47 -5.46
C GLY A 161 -10.22 -9.33 -5.74
N ARG A 162 -10.90 -9.10 -6.86
CA ARG A 162 -12.14 -9.83 -7.18
C ARG A 162 -11.92 -11.23 -7.72
N GLN A 163 -10.83 -11.47 -8.45
CA GLN A 163 -10.73 -12.68 -9.27
C GLN A 163 -9.53 -13.56 -8.94
N VAL A 164 -8.44 -13.00 -8.39
CA VAL A 164 -7.20 -13.74 -8.12
C VAL A 164 -7.05 -14.06 -6.64
N TYR A 165 -7.26 -13.08 -5.75
CA TYR A 165 -7.05 -13.22 -4.30
C TYR A 165 -7.72 -14.47 -3.72
N GLY A 166 -9.03 -14.63 -3.94
CA GLY A 166 -9.77 -15.78 -3.41
C GLY A 166 -9.30 -17.13 -3.94
N ARG A 167 -8.82 -17.19 -5.20
CA ARG A 167 -8.25 -18.40 -5.80
C ARG A 167 -6.90 -18.78 -5.18
N LEU A 168 -6.07 -17.79 -4.89
CA LEU A 168 -4.79 -18.01 -4.21
C LEU A 168 -5.00 -18.39 -2.74
N ALA A 169 -5.95 -17.75 -2.04
CA ALA A 169 -6.29 -18.07 -0.66
C ALA A 169 -6.66 -19.54 -0.46
N GLN A 170 -7.45 -20.11 -1.38
CA GLN A 170 -7.83 -21.53 -1.36
C GLN A 170 -6.63 -22.48 -1.49
N ARG A 171 -5.50 -22.02 -2.05
CA ARG A 171 -4.31 -22.85 -2.29
C ARG A 171 -3.29 -22.81 -1.17
N THR A 172 -3.29 -21.74 -0.38
CA THR A 172 -2.29 -21.53 0.69
C THR A 172 -2.63 -22.26 1.97
N GLY A 173 -3.88 -22.76 2.11
CA GLY A 173 -4.32 -23.56 3.25
C GLY A 173 -4.31 -22.81 4.59
N GLY A 174 -4.43 -21.48 4.55
CA GLY A 174 -4.48 -20.61 5.72
C GLY A 174 -4.35 -19.14 5.35
N CYS A 175 -4.61 -18.28 6.31
CA CYS A 175 -4.43 -16.83 6.16
C CYS A 175 -3.39 -16.31 7.16
N ILE A 176 -2.91 -15.11 6.89
CA ILE A 176 -2.06 -14.34 7.79
C ILE A 176 -2.87 -13.15 8.28
N ALA A 177 -2.84 -12.91 9.60
CA ALA A 177 -3.32 -11.67 10.19
C ALA A 177 -2.16 -10.88 10.79
N SER A 178 -2.26 -9.57 10.74
CA SER A 178 -1.27 -8.65 11.29
C SER A 178 -1.94 -7.57 12.10
N ARG A 179 -1.18 -7.02 13.08
CA ARG A 179 -1.43 -5.76 13.77
C ARG A 179 -0.18 -4.90 13.68
N PHE A 180 -0.38 -3.62 13.62
CA PHE A 180 0.68 -2.63 13.49
C PHE A 180 0.64 -1.71 14.71
N ILE A 181 1.63 -1.86 15.60
CA ILE A 181 1.79 -1.04 16.80
C ILE A 181 2.57 0.21 16.41
N ARG A 182 1.97 1.38 16.59
CA ARG A 182 2.56 2.66 16.22
C ARG A 182 3.15 3.34 17.44
N ILE A 183 4.41 3.75 17.33
CA ILE A 183 5.24 4.18 18.44
C ILE A 183 5.82 5.56 18.13
N TYR A 184 5.69 6.48 19.06
CA TYR A 184 6.28 7.81 19.01
C TYR A 184 7.16 8.06 20.24
N GLY A 185 8.22 8.85 20.07
CA GLY A 185 9.10 9.24 21.19
C GLY A 185 10.18 8.22 21.55
N MET A 186 10.25 7.08 20.85
CA MET A 186 11.32 6.08 20.99
C MET A 186 12.06 5.91 19.67
N GLY A 187 13.39 5.80 19.73
CA GLY A 187 14.22 5.47 18.57
C GLY A 187 14.18 3.98 18.24
N GLU A 188 14.51 3.62 16.99
CA GLU A 188 14.51 2.23 16.49
C GLU A 188 15.29 1.27 17.38
N SER A 189 16.51 1.64 17.77
CA SER A 189 17.38 0.81 18.61
C SER A 189 16.77 0.53 19.99
N GLN A 190 16.06 1.49 20.56
CA GLN A 190 15.40 1.35 21.85
C GLN A 190 14.17 0.43 21.72
N VAL A 191 13.34 0.63 20.70
CA VAL A 191 12.19 -0.25 20.41
C VAL A 191 12.67 -1.68 20.19
N ALA A 192 13.75 -1.88 19.40
CA ALA A 192 14.31 -3.19 19.16
C ALA A 192 14.83 -3.86 20.45
N GLN A 193 15.44 -3.10 21.34
CA GLN A 193 15.93 -3.59 22.63
C GLN A 193 14.78 -3.99 23.57
N GLU A 194 13.77 -3.13 23.76
CA GLU A 194 12.63 -3.39 24.63
C GLU A 194 11.79 -4.57 24.13
N CYS A 195 11.72 -4.76 22.79
CA CYS A 195 10.93 -5.80 22.15
C CYS A 195 11.75 -7.02 21.69
N ALA A 196 13.03 -7.12 22.06
CA ALA A 196 13.97 -8.16 21.57
C ALA A 196 13.42 -9.58 21.73
N GLN A 197 12.79 -9.88 22.86
CA GLN A 197 12.22 -11.21 23.13
C GLN A 197 11.18 -11.67 22.10
N TRP A 198 10.42 -10.77 21.51
CA TRP A 198 9.42 -11.09 20.48
C TRP A 198 9.99 -11.00 19.07
N ILE A 199 10.99 -10.14 18.85
CA ILE A 199 11.65 -9.99 17.55
C ILE A 199 12.54 -11.21 17.25
N GLU A 200 13.26 -11.72 18.25
CA GLU A 200 14.25 -12.78 18.07
C GLU A 200 13.68 -14.20 18.24
N ASN A 201 12.64 -14.37 19.08
CA ASN A 201 12.18 -15.69 19.51
C ASN A 201 10.69 -15.96 19.24
N GLY A 202 10.10 -15.33 18.25
CA GLY A 202 8.68 -15.47 17.92
C GLY A 202 8.33 -16.86 17.35
N GLU A 203 8.01 -17.86 18.19
CA GLU A 203 7.42 -19.12 17.74
C GLU A 203 5.97 -18.90 17.26
N GLY A 204 5.75 -19.00 15.95
CA GLY A 204 4.41 -18.87 15.32
C GLY A 204 3.92 -17.42 15.12
N VAL A 205 4.45 -16.45 15.87
CA VAL A 205 4.18 -15.02 15.72
C VAL A 205 5.48 -14.30 15.40
N THR A 206 5.51 -13.54 14.33
CA THR A 206 6.68 -12.74 13.95
C THR A 206 6.44 -11.27 14.29
N VAL A 207 7.47 -10.61 14.85
CA VAL A 207 7.48 -9.17 15.14
C VAL A 207 8.59 -8.52 14.34
N ALA A 208 8.25 -7.55 13.51
CA ALA A 208 9.22 -6.87 12.64
C ALA A 208 9.14 -5.36 12.82
N PRO A 209 10.26 -4.67 13.14
CA PRO A 209 10.31 -3.23 13.22
C PRO A 209 10.39 -2.58 11.83
N TYR A 210 9.69 -1.45 11.68
CA TYR A 210 9.76 -0.55 10.55
C TYR A 210 9.83 0.87 11.09
N CYS A 211 10.87 1.60 10.76
CA CYS A 211 11.06 2.94 11.28
C CYS A 211 11.13 3.95 10.15
N SER A 212 10.52 5.09 10.37
CA SER A 212 10.54 6.26 9.52
C SER A 212 11.01 7.48 10.32
N LEU A 213 11.09 8.64 9.70
CA LEU A 213 11.57 9.84 10.38
C LEU A 213 10.62 10.23 11.53
N GLY A 214 11.09 10.01 12.79
CA GLY A 214 10.36 10.39 14.01
C GLY A 214 9.31 9.40 14.50
N GLU A 215 9.10 8.27 13.81
CA GLU A 215 8.08 7.28 14.13
C GLU A 215 8.60 5.87 13.93
N CYS A 216 8.30 4.97 14.86
CA CYS A 216 8.54 3.54 14.72
C CYS A 216 7.22 2.77 14.65
N GLN A 217 7.22 1.68 13.92
CA GLN A 217 6.10 0.76 13.80
C GLN A 217 6.59 -0.66 14.03
N LEU A 218 5.88 -1.44 14.83
CA LEU A 218 6.08 -2.89 14.93
C LEU A 218 4.93 -3.60 14.23
N ARG A 219 5.25 -4.46 13.28
CA ARG A 219 4.27 -5.37 12.70
C ARG A 219 4.32 -6.69 13.43
N VAL A 220 3.22 -7.08 14.04
CA VAL A 220 2.99 -8.36 14.69
C VAL A 220 2.14 -9.23 13.77
N THR A 221 2.63 -10.39 13.37
CA THR A 221 2.02 -11.23 12.34
C THR A 221 1.99 -12.68 12.76
N ALA A 222 0.86 -13.35 12.57
CA ALA A 222 0.75 -14.80 12.72
C ALA A 222 -0.02 -15.43 11.56
N ARG A 223 0.19 -16.74 11.36
CA ARG A 223 -0.54 -17.56 10.42
C ARG A 223 -1.57 -18.42 11.15
N GLY A 224 -2.80 -18.51 10.60
CA GLY A 224 -3.86 -19.36 11.09
C GLY A 224 -4.56 -20.09 9.95
N ARG A 225 -5.42 -21.05 10.27
CA ARG A 225 -6.33 -21.68 9.31
C ARG A 225 -7.37 -20.70 8.77
N ASP A 226 -7.72 -19.73 9.61
CA ASP A 226 -8.59 -18.61 9.31
C ASP A 226 -8.06 -17.35 10.03
N GLU A 227 -8.63 -16.20 9.71
CA GLU A 227 -8.24 -14.91 10.29
C GLU A 227 -8.41 -14.89 11.81
N ALA A 228 -9.51 -15.49 12.31
CA ALA A 228 -9.78 -15.52 13.73
C ALA A 228 -8.74 -16.35 14.51
N GLU A 229 -8.22 -17.43 13.94
CA GLU A 229 -7.14 -18.21 14.53
C GLU A 229 -5.82 -17.44 14.50
N ALA A 230 -5.51 -16.75 13.42
CA ALA A 230 -4.32 -15.92 13.32
C ALA A 230 -4.37 -14.77 14.33
N LEU A 231 -5.50 -14.06 14.45
CA LEU A 231 -5.68 -12.97 15.42
C LEU A 231 -5.57 -13.44 16.87
N ARG A 232 -6.10 -14.61 17.21
CA ARG A 232 -5.93 -15.17 18.57
C ARG A 232 -4.46 -15.38 18.97
N GLN A 233 -3.55 -15.51 18.00
CA GLN A 233 -2.12 -15.60 18.26
C GLN A 233 -1.47 -14.20 18.32
N VAL A 234 -1.93 -13.28 17.51
CA VAL A 234 -1.39 -11.92 17.39
C VAL A 234 -1.74 -11.05 18.60
N GLU A 235 -3.02 -11.01 19.00
CA GLU A 235 -3.52 -10.09 20.02
C GLU A 235 -2.79 -10.18 21.39
N PRO A 236 -2.49 -11.37 21.93
CA PRO A 236 -1.76 -11.45 23.21
C PRO A 236 -0.33 -10.87 23.12
N VAL A 237 0.30 -10.97 21.97
CA VAL A 237 1.66 -10.42 21.73
C VAL A 237 1.59 -8.91 21.60
N VAL A 238 0.58 -8.40 20.91
CA VAL A 238 0.30 -6.95 20.82
C VAL A 238 0.08 -6.35 22.20
N ASP A 239 -0.79 -6.95 23.00
CA ASP A 239 -1.09 -6.49 24.37
C ASP A 239 0.17 -6.46 25.24
N ALA A 240 1.00 -7.51 25.15
CA ALA A 240 2.25 -7.60 25.90
C ALA A 240 3.25 -6.51 25.48
N ILE A 241 3.40 -6.27 24.18
CA ILE A 241 4.28 -5.22 23.65
C ILE A 241 3.76 -3.83 24.07
N CYS A 242 2.46 -3.57 23.91
CA CYS A 242 1.84 -2.31 24.35
C CYS A 242 2.04 -2.08 25.85
N GLY A 243 1.95 -3.13 26.66
CA GLY A 243 2.22 -3.04 28.11
C GLY A 243 3.66 -2.66 28.45
N VAL A 244 4.64 -3.08 27.64
CA VAL A 244 6.06 -2.71 27.82
C VAL A 244 6.36 -1.31 27.33
N LEU A 245 5.83 -0.92 26.16
CA LEU A 245 6.10 0.38 25.53
C LEU A 245 5.27 1.53 26.13
N GLY A 246 4.14 1.20 26.81
CA GLY A 246 3.31 2.16 27.53
C GLY A 246 2.83 3.34 26.70
N ASP A 247 2.97 4.54 27.22
CA ASP A 247 2.48 5.78 26.61
C ASP A 247 3.17 6.15 25.27
N CYS A 248 4.24 5.45 24.92
CA CYS A 248 4.88 5.63 23.61
C CYS A 248 4.06 5.02 22.46
N VAL A 249 3.15 4.08 22.76
CA VAL A 249 2.21 3.53 21.78
C VAL A 249 1.03 4.50 21.64
N TYR A 250 0.89 5.09 20.46
CA TYR A 250 -0.21 6.02 20.21
C TYR A 250 -1.38 5.39 19.45
N ASP A 251 -1.16 4.27 18.74
CA ASP A 251 -2.22 3.56 18.00
C ASP A 251 -1.84 2.09 17.73
N VAL A 252 -2.86 1.27 17.50
CA VAL A 252 -2.73 -0.11 16.99
C VAL A 252 -3.69 -0.28 15.83
N THR A 253 -3.15 -0.49 14.63
CA THR A 253 -3.94 -0.53 13.40
C THR A 253 -3.94 -1.92 12.74
N GLU A 254 -4.91 -2.18 11.88
CA GLU A 254 -5.01 -3.43 11.10
C GLU A 254 -4.13 -3.41 9.86
N THR A 255 -3.80 -2.22 9.38
CA THR A 255 -3.01 -2.01 8.16
C THR A 255 -1.74 -1.23 8.46
N SER A 256 -0.77 -1.32 7.57
CA SER A 256 0.44 -0.48 7.64
C SER A 256 0.16 1.01 7.38
N GLU A 257 -1.04 1.33 6.91
CA GLU A 257 -1.51 2.68 6.70
C GLU A 257 -2.04 3.25 8.01
N GLY A 258 -1.91 4.55 8.18
CA GLY A 258 -2.27 5.28 9.38
C GLY A 258 -1.16 6.26 9.77
N SER A 259 -1.52 7.25 10.52
CA SER A 259 -0.62 8.33 10.91
C SER A 259 -0.98 8.90 12.28
N MET A 260 -0.04 9.64 12.89
CA MET A 260 -0.31 10.40 14.12
C MET A 260 -1.48 11.40 13.92
N GLN A 261 -1.61 11.98 12.73
CA GLN A 261 -2.69 12.90 12.38
C GLN A 261 -4.05 12.21 12.40
N GLU A 262 -4.14 11.00 11.85
CA GLU A 262 -5.37 10.20 11.87
C GLU A 262 -5.74 9.78 13.30
N ALA A 263 -4.76 9.32 14.08
CA ALA A 263 -4.99 8.96 15.49
C ALA A 263 -5.44 10.16 16.31
N ALA A 264 -4.82 11.33 16.11
CA ALA A 264 -5.22 12.58 16.75
C ALA A 264 -6.62 13.03 16.32
N GLY A 265 -6.90 13.01 15.03
CA GLY A 265 -8.22 13.34 14.47
C GLY A 265 -9.31 12.43 15.02
N HIS A 266 -9.07 11.12 15.03
CA HIS A 266 -9.98 10.15 15.65
C HIS A 266 -10.23 10.44 17.12
N ALA A 267 -9.18 10.71 17.90
CA ALA A 267 -9.30 10.98 19.33
C ALA A 267 -10.08 12.28 19.60
N LEU A 268 -9.89 13.33 18.81
CA LEU A 268 -10.63 14.59 18.92
C LEU A 268 -12.11 14.41 18.63
N VAL A 269 -12.44 13.76 17.51
CA VAL A 269 -13.83 13.53 17.08
C VAL A 269 -14.56 12.61 18.05
N ALA A 270 -13.94 11.47 18.44
CA ALA A 270 -14.54 10.52 19.35
C ALA A 270 -14.86 11.12 20.74
N ARG A 271 -14.01 12.03 21.22
CA ARG A 271 -14.16 12.70 22.53
C ARG A 271 -14.91 14.03 22.44
N ARG A 272 -15.26 14.48 21.24
CA ARG A 272 -15.89 15.79 20.97
C ARG A 272 -15.11 16.95 21.58
N LEU A 273 -13.79 16.91 21.43
CA LEU A 273 -12.90 17.97 21.93
C LEU A 273 -12.71 19.03 20.85
N THR A 274 -12.72 20.29 21.24
CA THR A 274 -12.33 21.39 20.35
C THR A 274 -10.82 21.64 20.43
N VAL A 275 -10.22 21.99 19.30
CA VAL A 275 -8.80 22.34 19.18
C VAL A 275 -8.65 23.62 18.36
N SER A 276 -7.74 24.47 18.80
CA SER A 276 -7.26 25.62 18.03
C SER A 276 -5.74 25.49 17.85
N THR A 277 -5.19 26.02 16.75
CA THR A 277 -3.75 25.99 16.50
C THR A 277 -3.17 27.38 16.31
N ALA A 278 -2.02 27.65 16.97
CA ALA A 278 -1.19 28.81 16.72
C ALA A 278 0.16 28.38 16.17
N GLU A 279 0.39 28.64 14.90
CA GLU A 279 1.56 28.15 14.18
C GLU A 279 2.51 29.27 13.74
N SER A 280 3.80 28.96 13.68
CA SER A 280 4.84 29.86 13.16
C SER A 280 5.65 29.15 12.07
N CYS A 281 6.75 28.47 12.43
CA CYS A 281 7.63 27.79 11.47
C CYS A 281 6.95 26.65 10.70
N THR A 282 5.93 26.03 11.24
CA THR A 282 5.12 25.00 10.59
C THR A 282 4.20 25.55 9.49
N GLY A 283 3.94 26.86 9.46
CA GLY A 283 3.26 27.54 8.36
C GLY A 283 1.82 27.08 8.09
N GLY A 284 1.14 26.52 9.06
CA GLY A 284 -0.22 25.97 8.93
C GLY A 284 -0.26 24.45 8.70
N MET A 285 0.88 23.76 8.75
CA MET A 285 0.95 22.30 8.49
C MET A 285 0.20 21.48 9.53
N VAL A 286 0.16 21.91 10.80
CA VAL A 286 -0.58 21.19 11.86
C VAL A 286 -2.08 21.27 11.59
N ALA A 287 -2.60 22.48 11.31
CA ALA A 287 -4.00 22.64 10.96
C ALA A 287 -4.36 21.89 9.67
N ALA A 288 -3.51 21.97 8.64
CA ALA A 288 -3.72 21.30 7.36
C ALA A 288 -3.80 19.78 7.54
N SER A 289 -2.89 19.17 8.33
CA SER A 289 -2.90 17.73 8.58
C SER A 289 -4.12 17.27 9.40
N LEU A 290 -4.68 18.11 10.26
CA LEU A 290 -5.93 17.80 10.95
C LEU A 290 -7.15 17.87 10.01
N VAL A 291 -7.14 18.82 9.05
CA VAL A 291 -8.25 19.01 8.08
C VAL A 291 -8.43 17.80 7.17
N ASP A 292 -7.40 17.01 6.94
CA ASP A 292 -7.49 15.78 6.16
C ASP A 292 -8.34 14.69 6.83
N TYR A 293 -8.62 14.81 8.14
CA TYR A 293 -9.40 13.82 8.87
C TYR A 293 -10.92 14.08 8.74
N PRO A 294 -11.73 13.08 8.27
CA PRO A 294 -13.18 13.24 8.14
C PRO A 294 -13.87 13.54 9.48
N GLY A 295 -14.69 14.57 9.51
CA GLY A 295 -15.43 14.99 10.72
C GLY A 295 -14.69 15.99 11.61
N ILE A 296 -13.43 16.34 11.31
CA ILE A 296 -12.65 17.29 12.13
C ILE A 296 -13.26 18.70 12.19
N SER A 297 -14.13 19.05 11.24
CA SER A 297 -14.83 20.34 11.22
C SER A 297 -15.69 20.60 12.46
N GLU A 298 -16.06 19.58 13.20
CA GLU A 298 -16.77 19.72 14.48
C GLU A 298 -15.81 19.97 15.66
N CYS A 299 -14.50 19.78 15.44
CA CYS A 299 -13.45 19.83 16.47
C CYS A 299 -12.47 20.99 16.26
N LEU A 300 -12.03 21.24 15.01
CA LEU A 300 -11.10 22.32 14.70
C LEU A 300 -11.86 23.66 14.69
N TYR A 301 -11.62 24.48 15.71
CA TYR A 301 -12.33 25.74 15.91
C TYR A 301 -11.71 26.89 15.10
N GLU A 302 -10.39 27.09 15.24
CA GLU A 302 -9.64 28.10 14.49
C GLU A 302 -8.17 27.73 14.35
N ALA A 303 -7.49 28.33 13.37
CA ALA A 303 -6.07 28.14 13.13
C ALA A 303 -5.40 29.47 12.74
N HIS A 304 -4.38 29.85 13.47
CA HIS A 304 -3.61 31.07 13.25
C HIS A 304 -2.19 30.76 12.79
N VAL A 305 -1.79 31.32 11.65
CA VAL A 305 -0.40 31.26 11.20
C VAL A 305 0.23 32.64 11.40
N THR A 306 0.94 32.80 12.52
CA THR A 306 1.55 34.07 12.94
C THR A 306 3.06 34.01 12.75
N TYR A 307 3.53 34.14 11.51
CA TYR A 307 4.94 33.96 11.18
C TYR A 307 5.82 35.12 11.69
N ALA A 308 5.40 36.37 11.45
CA ALA A 308 6.10 37.58 11.93
C ALA A 308 5.85 37.82 13.43
N ASN A 309 6.81 38.50 14.11
CA ASN A 309 6.69 38.82 15.53
C ASN A 309 5.50 39.75 15.80
N GLU A 310 5.27 40.71 14.92
CA GLU A 310 4.14 41.67 15.01
C GLU A 310 2.80 40.93 14.91
N ALA A 311 2.74 39.85 14.10
CA ALA A 311 1.55 39.00 13.99
C ALA A 311 1.29 38.21 15.28
N LYS A 312 2.35 37.69 15.92
CA LYS A 312 2.26 36.99 17.22
C LYS A 312 1.67 37.92 18.30
N VAL A 313 2.18 39.17 18.36
CA VAL A 313 1.65 40.15 19.32
C VAL A 313 0.19 40.50 19.01
N LYS A 314 -0.11 40.76 17.73
CA LYS A 314 -1.44 41.21 17.31
C LYS A 314 -2.54 40.18 17.43
N TYR A 315 -2.28 38.93 17.04
CA TYR A 315 -3.31 37.91 16.88
C TYR A 315 -3.31 36.87 17.99
N CYS A 316 -2.17 36.58 18.62
CA CYS A 316 -2.03 35.66 19.71
C CYS A 316 -1.70 36.33 21.05
N GLY A 317 -1.69 37.63 21.14
CA GLY A 317 -1.46 38.37 22.38
C GLY A 317 -0.08 38.15 23.02
N VAL A 318 0.92 37.71 22.27
CA VAL A 318 2.29 37.53 22.75
C VAL A 318 2.87 38.87 23.19
N LYS A 319 3.46 38.92 24.39
CA LYS A 319 4.02 40.14 24.94
C LYS A 319 5.32 40.53 24.23
N PRO A 320 5.50 41.80 23.85
CA PRO A 320 6.77 42.29 23.28
C PRO A 320 7.98 41.98 24.15
N GLU A 321 7.82 42.04 25.47
CA GLU A 321 8.85 41.73 26.48
C GLU A 321 9.29 40.28 26.43
N THR A 322 8.36 39.36 26.21
CA THR A 322 8.66 37.93 26.05
C THR A 322 9.46 37.67 24.78
N LEU A 323 9.07 38.29 23.66
CA LEU A 323 9.85 38.20 22.41
C LEU A 323 11.24 38.82 22.55
N ALA A 324 11.37 39.91 23.27
CA ALA A 324 12.67 40.58 23.49
C ALA A 324 13.60 39.76 24.40
N ALA A 325 13.06 39.08 25.41
CA ALA A 325 13.83 38.34 26.39
C ALA A 325 14.17 36.90 25.93
N TYR A 326 13.26 36.21 25.23
CA TYR A 326 13.35 34.82 24.92
C TYR A 326 13.36 34.50 23.41
N GLY A 327 13.04 35.50 22.58
CA GLY A 327 12.94 35.32 21.13
C GLY A 327 11.64 34.63 20.68
N ALA A 328 11.44 34.60 19.37
CA ALA A 328 10.26 34.02 18.75
C ALA A 328 10.20 32.49 18.84
N VAL A 329 11.36 31.84 18.99
CA VAL A 329 11.52 30.38 19.07
C VAL A 329 11.88 30.03 20.52
N SER A 330 10.86 29.98 21.37
CA SER A 330 11.01 29.67 22.80
C SER A 330 9.72 29.08 23.36
N GLU A 331 9.84 28.30 24.43
CA GLU A 331 8.69 27.76 25.17
C GLU A 331 7.75 28.85 25.67
N GLN A 332 8.31 29.97 26.14
CA GLN A 332 7.55 31.11 26.66
C GLN A 332 6.69 31.74 25.56
N THR A 333 7.27 31.97 24.38
CA THR A 333 6.53 32.50 23.24
C THR A 333 5.47 31.51 22.74
N ALA A 334 5.79 30.22 22.69
CA ALA A 334 4.84 29.18 22.29
C ALA A 334 3.66 29.06 23.25
N ALA A 335 3.93 29.14 24.56
CA ALA A 335 2.88 29.13 25.60
C ALA A 335 1.96 30.34 25.50
N GLU A 336 2.51 31.56 25.28
CA GLU A 336 1.70 32.75 25.07
C GLU A 336 0.91 32.72 23.76
N MET A 337 1.49 32.16 22.69
CA MET A 337 0.77 31.96 21.41
C MET A 337 -0.45 31.03 21.61
N ALA A 338 -0.26 29.89 22.29
CA ALA A 338 -1.33 28.94 22.51
C ALA A 338 -2.39 29.48 23.50
N GLY A 339 -1.98 30.26 24.50
CA GLY A 339 -2.90 30.88 25.48
C GLY A 339 -3.69 32.07 24.96
N GLY A 340 -3.35 32.58 23.81
CA GLY A 340 -4.00 33.71 23.14
C GLY A 340 -5.03 33.35 22.08
N LEU A 341 -5.35 32.05 21.91
CA LEU A 341 -6.35 31.50 20.99
C LEU A 341 -7.71 31.35 21.64
#